data_665d18c7538d30b862f98c292980dcbb
#
_entry.id   665d18c7538d30b862f98c292980dcbb
#
_cell.length_a   1.000
_cell.length_b   1.000
_cell.length_c   1.000
_cell.angle_alpha   90.00
_cell.angle_beta   90.00
_cell.angle_gamma   90.00
#
_symmetry.space_group_name_H-M   'P 1'
#
loop_
_entity.id
_entity.type
_entity.pdbx_description
1 polymer ?
#
loop_
_entity_poly.entity_id
_entity_poly.type
_entity_poly.pdbx_seq_one_letter_code
_entity_poly.pdbx_strand_id
1 'polypeptide(L)'
;MNRRRVLKAISGTCAAIVGAKAAAAAGPAGAAGSPGKIKPDLACALLIIDVQNCFVSGGTLAVKDGDAVVPVINRIAPAFANVILTQDWHTPGHASFASAHPGHKPYDTIQLGYGKQVLWPDHCVQGTPDAALDQDLHVPQAALILRKGFHRDVDSYSAFEEADRKTPTGLAGYLHERGIRRLFLVGLATDFCVAWTAVDARKAGFATYVIEDACRGIDIDGSVAAAWRTMLQHGVVRIQSTALDLA
;
A
#
# COMPACT_ATOMS: atom_id res chain seq x y z
N MET A 1 16.81 14.98 62.71
CA MET A 1 17.67 16.16 62.75
C MET A 1 17.36 17.04 61.56
N ASN A 2 16.94 18.27 61.88
CA ASN A 2 16.51 19.35 61.01
C ASN A 2 17.66 19.96 60.21
N ARG A 3 17.40 20.41 58.96
CA ARG A 3 17.84 21.73 58.44
C ARG A 3 17.17 22.00 57.08
N ARG A 4 16.33 22.83 57.17
CA ARG A 4 15.66 23.93 56.53
C ARG A 4 16.53 24.80 55.59
N ARG A 5 15.90 25.20 54.50
CA ARG A 5 15.89 26.51 53.77
C ARG A 5 17.16 26.98 53.05
N VAL A 6 17.00 27.33 51.75
CA VAL A 6 16.94 28.76 51.33
C VAL A 6 16.36 28.83 49.90
N LEU A 7 15.26 29.59 49.79
CA LEU A 7 14.74 30.19 48.53
C LEU A 7 15.70 31.33 48.12
N LYS A 8 15.99 31.45 46.82
CA LYS A 8 16.28 32.73 46.16
C LYS A 8 15.48 32.89 44.90
N ALA A 9 14.54 33.82 44.92
CA ALA A 9 13.85 34.35 43.78
C ALA A 9 14.81 35.22 42.98
N ILE A 10 14.81 35.09 41.67
CA ILE A 10 15.34 36.11 40.75
C ILE A 10 14.23 36.38 39.74
N SER A 11 13.67 37.54 39.88
CA SER A 11 12.80 38.21 38.93
C SER A 11 13.61 38.64 37.69
N GLY A 12 13.18 38.26 36.53
CA GLY A 12 13.76 38.63 35.23
C GLY A 12 12.67 38.85 34.21
N THR A 13 12.54 40.05 33.84
CA THR A 13 11.68 40.85 32.94
C THR A 13 11.19 40.11 31.70
N CYS A 14 9.86 40.16 31.46
CA CYS A 14 9.23 39.81 30.17
C CYS A 14 9.65 40.82 29.09
N ALA A 15 10.28 40.32 28.03
CA ALA A 15 10.35 41.03 26.76
C ALA A 15 9.34 40.38 25.80
N ALA A 16 8.30 41.11 25.46
CA ALA A 16 7.30 40.73 24.47
C ALA A 16 7.93 40.81 23.08
N ILE A 17 8.07 39.66 22.42
CA ILE A 17 8.40 39.59 20.98
C ILE A 17 7.09 39.55 20.23
N VAL A 18 6.75 40.65 19.57
CA VAL A 18 5.65 40.75 18.60
C VAL A 18 6.01 39.93 17.39
N GLY A 19 5.38 38.74 17.27
CA GLY A 19 5.49 37.90 16.10
C GLY A 19 4.70 38.48 14.93
N ALA A 20 5.39 38.90 13.88
CA ALA A 20 4.78 39.28 12.61
C ALA A 20 4.14 38.06 11.95
N LYS A 21 2.83 38.06 11.77
CA LYS A 21 2.09 37.14 10.93
C LYS A 21 2.52 37.37 9.47
N ALA A 22 3.26 36.43 8.90
CA ALA A 22 3.47 36.37 7.47
C ALA A 22 2.16 35.93 6.82
N ALA A 23 1.48 36.84 6.15
CA ALA A 23 0.38 36.54 5.26
C ALA A 23 0.94 35.79 4.03
N ALA A 24 0.63 34.55 3.89
CA ALA A 24 0.88 33.79 2.67
C ALA A 24 -0.04 34.38 1.57
N ALA A 25 0.53 35.07 0.61
CA ALA A 25 -0.15 35.49 -0.59
C ALA A 25 -0.57 34.29 -1.40
N ALA A 26 -1.87 34.08 -1.55
CA ALA A 26 -2.42 33.13 -2.53
C ALA A 26 -2.05 33.66 -3.93
N GLY A 27 -1.15 32.96 -4.61
CA GLY A 27 -0.87 33.20 -6.02
C GLY A 27 -2.11 32.89 -6.88
N PRO A 28 -2.26 33.53 -8.04
CA PRO A 28 -3.42 33.35 -8.89
C PRO A 28 -3.53 31.90 -9.34
N ALA A 29 -4.75 31.34 -9.26
CA ALA A 29 -5.10 30.05 -9.82
C ALA A 29 -4.81 30.09 -11.34
N GLY A 30 -3.70 29.53 -11.75
CA GLY A 30 -3.36 29.35 -13.15
C GLY A 30 -4.40 28.47 -13.81
N ALA A 31 -4.86 28.88 -14.98
CA ALA A 31 -5.79 28.15 -15.84
C ALA A 31 -5.35 26.68 -15.95
N ALA A 32 -6.28 25.77 -15.66
CA ALA A 32 -6.09 24.34 -15.83
C ALA A 32 -5.95 23.99 -17.32
N GLY A 33 -4.73 24.04 -17.83
CA GLY A 33 -4.35 23.31 -19.02
C GLY A 33 -4.54 21.82 -18.72
N SER A 34 -4.97 21.03 -19.69
CA SER A 34 -5.07 19.58 -19.55
C SER A 34 -3.77 19.08 -18.95
N PRO A 35 -3.80 18.34 -17.82
CA PRO A 35 -2.59 17.87 -17.19
C PRO A 35 -1.81 17.03 -18.19
N GLY A 36 -0.57 17.46 -18.49
CA GLY A 36 0.33 16.72 -19.37
C GLY A 36 0.49 15.30 -18.84
N LYS A 37 0.70 14.34 -19.75
CA LYS A 37 0.92 12.95 -19.37
C LYS A 37 2.11 12.85 -18.42
N ILE A 38 2.01 11.91 -17.47
CA ILE A 38 3.07 11.64 -16.51
C ILE A 38 4.09 10.71 -17.19
N LYS A 39 5.31 11.20 -17.38
CA LYS A 39 6.44 10.36 -17.84
C LYS A 39 7.13 9.75 -16.62
N PRO A 40 7.18 8.41 -16.49
CA PRO A 40 7.99 7.76 -15.47
C PRO A 40 9.48 8.06 -15.70
N ASP A 41 10.21 8.36 -14.62
CA ASP A 41 11.66 8.54 -14.64
C ASP A 41 12.34 7.56 -13.67
N LEU A 42 13.66 7.67 -13.52
CA LEU A 42 14.46 6.79 -12.66
C LEU A 42 14.08 6.87 -11.17
N ALA A 43 13.40 7.94 -10.73
CA ALA A 43 12.88 8.09 -9.37
C ALA A 43 11.47 7.51 -9.19
N CYS A 44 10.92 6.87 -10.23
CA CYS A 44 9.63 6.18 -10.19
C CYS A 44 9.81 4.67 -10.08
N ALA A 45 8.91 4.02 -9.34
CA ALA A 45 8.77 2.56 -9.39
C ALA A 45 7.31 2.18 -9.64
N LEU A 46 7.11 1.14 -10.45
CA LEU A 46 5.84 0.42 -10.58
C LEU A 46 5.83 -0.70 -9.54
N LEU A 47 4.84 -0.66 -8.66
CA LEU A 47 4.62 -1.66 -7.63
C LEU A 47 3.39 -2.49 -8.00
N ILE A 48 3.62 -3.74 -8.40
CA ILE A 48 2.60 -4.68 -8.86
C ILE A 48 2.21 -5.56 -7.68
N ILE A 49 1.02 -5.35 -7.16
CA ILE A 49 0.54 -5.94 -5.93
C ILE A 49 -0.19 -7.24 -6.24
N ASP A 50 0.36 -8.35 -5.76
CA ASP A 50 -0.26 -9.67 -5.60
C ASP A 50 -1.04 -10.16 -6.84
N VAL A 51 -0.47 -10.00 -8.03
CA VAL A 51 -1.05 -10.56 -9.26
C VAL A 51 -0.66 -12.04 -9.32
N GLN A 52 -1.42 -12.86 -8.56
CA GLN A 52 -1.16 -14.27 -8.31
C GLN A 52 -2.37 -15.12 -8.71
N ASN A 53 -2.14 -16.42 -8.95
CA ASN A 53 -3.19 -17.36 -9.34
C ASN A 53 -4.33 -17.41 -8.32
N CYS A 54 -4.05 -17.26 -7.01
CA CYS A 54 -5.08 -17.24 -5.96
C CYS A 54 -6.11 -16.12 -6.11
N PHE A 55 -5.74 -14.98 -6.74
CA PHE A 55 -6.59 -13.80 -6.87
C PHE A 55 -7.21 -13.61 -8.25
N VAL A 56 -6.81 -14.39 -9.25
CA VAL A 56 -7.42 -14.36 -10.59
C VAL A 56 -8.46 -15.45 -10.77
N SER A 57 -9.10 -15.52 -11.92
CA SER A 57 -10.17 -16.49 -12.20
C SER A 57 -9.73 -17.95 -11.94
N GLY A 58 -10.52 -18.66 -11.15
CA GLY A 58 -10.21 -20.05 -10.74
C GLY A 58 -9.36 -20.16 -9.48
N GLY A 59 -8.84 -19.06 -8.94
CA GLY A 59 -8.08 -19.05 -7.70
C GLY A 59 -8.94 -19.20 -6.44
N THR A 60 -8.30 -19.48 -5.32
CA THR A 60 -8.96 -19.78 -4.04
C THR A 60 -9.62 -18.55 -3.39
N LEU A 61 -9.17 -17.34 -3.74
CA LEU A 61 -9.77 -16.06 -3.33
C LEU A 61 -9.91 -15.15 -4.56
N ALA A 62 -10.55 -15.67 -5.61
CA ALA A 62 -10.68 -14.97 -6.88
C ALA A 62 -11.37 -13.61 -6.74
N VAL A 63 -10.72 -12.57 -7.23
CA VAL A 63 -11.26 -11.22 -7.35
C VAL A 63 -12.03 -11.13 -8.66
N LYS A 64 -13.23 -10.54 -8.63
CA LYS A 64 -14.03 -10.36 -9.84
C LYS A 64 -13.24 -9.57 -10.90
N ASP A 65 -13.17 -10.11 -12.11
CA ASP A 65 -12.41 -9.53 -13.22
C ASP A 65 -10.92 -9.28 -12.88
N GLY A 66 -10.34 -10.08 -11.97
CA GLY A 66 -8.93 -9.95 -11.54
C GLY A 66 -7.95 -10.08 -12.69
N ASP A 67 -8.22 -10.99 -13.63
CA ASP A 67 -7.41 -11.20 -14.85
C ASP A 67 -7.30 -9.93 -15.71
N ALA A 68 -8.29 -9.05 -15.67
CA ALA A 68 -8.32 -7.86 -16.51
C ALA A 68 -7.23 -6.84 -16.17
N VAL A 69 -6.55 -6.99 -15.03
CA VAL A 69 -5.42 -6.12 -14.67
C VAL A 69 -4.16 -6.47 -15.47
N VAL A 70 -3.97 -7.75 -15.80
CA VAL A 70 -2.75 -8.28 -16.43
C VAL A 70 -2.40 -7.58 -17.75
N PRO A 71 -3.30 -7.49 -18.75
CA PRO A 71 -2.96 -6.82 -20.00
C PRO A 71 -2.68 -5.31 -19.84
N VAL A 72 -3.31 -4.65 -18.87
CA VAL A 72 -3.01 -3.24 -18.58
C VAL A 72 -1.62 -3.11 -17.99
N ILE A 73 -1.28 -3.95 -17.02
CA ILE A 73 0.04 -3.96 -16.38
C ILE A 73 1.15 -4.27 -17.39
N ASN A 74 0.98 -5.30 -18.21
CA ASN A 74 1.95 -5.66 -19.24
C ASN A 74 2.21 -4.52 -20.24
N ARG A 75 1.19 -3.74 -20.56
CA ARG A 75 1.31 -2.58 -21.45
C ARG A 75 2.10 -1.43 -20.82
N ILE A 76 1.89 -1.13 -19.53
CA ILE A 76 2.49 0.02 -18.88
C ILE A 76 3.86 -0.27 -18.24
N ALA A 77 4.12 -1.51 -17.83
CA ALA A 77 5.34 -1.90 -17.12
C ALA A 77 6.65 -1.55 -17.87
N PRO A 78 6.73 -1.67 -19.21
CA PRO A 78 7.94 -1.31 -19.95
C PRO A 78 8.37 0.16 -19.81
N ALA A 79 7.44 1.08 -19.45
CA ALA A 79 7.76 2.49 -19.24
C ALA A 79 8.48 2.76 -17.91
N PHE A 80 8.58 1.76 -17.02
CA PHE A 80 9.19 1.90 -15.70
C PHE A 80 10.56 1.19 -15.67
N ALA A 81 11.60 1.94 -15.30
CA ALA A 81 12.92 1.37 -15.06
C ALA A 81 12.99 0.52 -13.78
N ASN A 82 12.12 0.80 -12.81
CA ASN A 82 12.06 0.06 -11.57
C ASN A 82 10.68 -0.60 -11.44
N VAL A 83 10.67 -1.92 -11.49
CA VAL A 83 9.46 -2.75 -11.33
C VAL A 83 9.65 -3.68 -10.15
N ILE A 84 8.68 -3.71 -9.24
CA ILE A 84 8.68 -4.52 -8.03
C ILE A 84 7.36 -5.27 -7.99
N LEU A 85 7.41 -6.55 -7.66
CA LEU A 85 6.26 -7.41 -7.47
C LEU A 85 6.08 -7.69 -5.98
N THR A 86 4.84 -7.91 -5.54
CA THR A 86 4.56 -8.52 -4.24
C THR A 86 3.90 -9.87 -4.43
N GLN A 87 4.04 -10.74 -3.43
CA GLN A 87 3.32 -12.01 -3.31
C GLN A 87 2.83 -12.16 -1.88
N ASP A 88 1.52 -12.41 -1.73
CA ASP A 88 1.03 -13.07 -0.53
C ASP A 88 1.65 -14.48 -0.44
N TRP A 89 2.16 -14.81 0.75
CA TRP A 89 2.95 -16.01 0.92
C TRP A 89 2.66 -16.67 2.27
N HIS A 90 1.40 -17.06 2.45
CA HIS A 90 0.89 -17.52 3.74
C HIS A 90 1.38 -18.93 4.10
N THR A 91 1.73 -19.12 5.39
CA THR A 91 2.01 -20.45 5.93
C THR A 91 0.72 -21.27 6.02
N PRO A 92 0.78 -22.60 5.91
CA PRO A 92 -0.38 -23.44 6.22
C PRO A 92 -0.94 -23.13 7.62
N GLY A 93 -2.27 -22.98 7.74
CA GLY A 93 -2.94 -22.62 8.98
C GLY A 93 -2.65 -21.20 9.48
N HIS A 94 -2.45 -20.27 8.56
CA HIS A 94 -2.22 -18.85 8.85
C HIS A 94 -3.39 -18.22 9.62
N ALA A 95 -3.09 -17.28 10.52
CA ALA A 95 -4.09 -16.65 11.42
C ALA A 95 -5.19 -15.86 10.68
N SER A 96 -5.00 -15.49 9.42
CA SER A 96 -6.03 -14.86 8.59
C SER A 96 -7.00 -15.85 7.95
N PHE A 97 -6.77 -17.15 8.06
CA PHE A 97 -7.63 -18.16 7.43
C PHE A 97 -8.80 -18.54 8.34
N ALA A 98 -10.01 -18.63 7.75
CA ALA A 98 -11.17 -19.09 8.49
C ALA A 98 -11.01 -20.53 9.03
N SER A 99 -10.28 -21.37 8.29
CA SER A 99 -9.98 -22.76 8.69
C SER A 99 -9.15 -22.85 9.97
N ALA A 100 -8.39 -21.81 10.33
CA ALA A 100 -7.60 -21.74 11.56
C ALA A 100 -8.45 -21.42 12.80
N HIS A 101 -9.75 -21.06 12.63
CA HIS A 101 -10.64 -20.60 13.69
C HIS A 101 -11.93 -21.43 13.74
N PRO A 102 -12.01 -22.50 14.56
CA PRO A 102 -13.20 -23.35 14.65
C PRO A 102 -14.48 -22.54 14.90
N GLY A 103 -15.53 -22.81 14.11
CA GLY A 103 -16.82 -22.12 14.20
C GLY A 103 -16.94 -20.84 13.38
N HIS A 104 -15.86 -20.38 12.75
CA HIS A 104 -15.88 -19.25 11.84
C HIS A 104 -15.90 -19.70 10.37
N LYS A 105 -16.29 -18.78 9.50
CA LYS A 105 -16.35 -18.98 8.04
C LYS A 105 -15.63 -17.83 7.33
N PRO A 106 -15.25 -17.98 6.07
CA PRO A 106 -14.71 -16.90 5.26
C PRO A 106 -15.59 -15.64 5.32
N TYR A 107 -14.92 -14.48 5.39
CA TYR A 107 -15.48 -13.13 5.52
C TYR A 107 -16.00 -12.77 6.91
N ASP A 108 -16.01 -13.67 7.89
CA ASP A 108 -16.21 -13.28 9.28
C ASP A 108 -15.10 -12.32 9.72
N THR A 109 -15.40 -11.47 10.69
CA THR A 109 -14.40 -10.59 11.31
C THR A 109 -14.19 -10.98 12.76
N ILE A 110 -12.94 -11.18 13.14
CA ILE A 110 -12.56 -11.51 14.52
C ILE A 110 -11.58 -10.48 15.08
N GLN A 111 -11.37 -10.51 16.39
CA GLN A 111 -10.35 -9.71 17.07
C GLN A 111 -9.14 -10.58 17.36
N LEU A 112 -7.99 -10.24 16.73
CA LEU A 112 -6.69 -10.84 17.03
C LEU A 112 -5.82 -9.89 17.86
N GLY A 113 -4.66 -10.34 18.27
CA GLY A 113 -3.76 -9.55 19.11
C GLY A 113 -3.29 -8.24 18.48
N TYR A 114 -3.27 -8.16 17.17
CA TYR A 114 -2.88 -6.96 16.41
C TYR A 114 -4.08 -6.11 15.91
N GLY A 115 -5.33 -6.54 16.13
CA GLY A 115 -6.49 -5.77 15.72
C GLY A 115 -7.59 -6.62 15.10
N LYS A 116 -8.52 -5.97 14.40
CA LYS A 116 -9.58 -6.64 13.63
C LYS A 116 -8.98 -7.33 12.41
N GLN A 117 -9.38 -8.59 12.19
CA GLN A 117 -8.98 -9.41 11.06
C GLN A 117 -10.23 -9.93 10.34
N VAL A 118 -10.29 -9.70 9.03
CA VAL A 118 -11.22 -10.41 8.15
C VAL A 118 -10.67 -11.80 7.92
N LEU A 119 -11.48 -12.82 8.13
CA LEU A 119 -11.06 -14.20 7.85
C LEU A 119 -11.29 -14.56 6.39
N TRP A 120 -10.28 -15.12 5.78
CA TRP A 120 -10.26 -15.46 4.37
C TRP A 120 -10.39 -16.97 4.15
N PRO A 121 -10.82 -17.44 2.97
CA PRO A 121 -10.49 -18.80 2.53
C PRO A 121 -8.98 -19.02 2.59
N ASP A 122 -8.52 -20.25 2.73
CA ASP A 122 -7.10 -20.57 2.57
C ASP A 122 -6.67 -20.21 1.14
N HIS A 123 -5.71 -19.31 1.01
CA HIS A 123 -5.26 -18.78 -0.26
C HIS A 123 -3.77 -18.49 -0.24
N CYS A 124 -3.14 -18.43 -1.41
CA CYS A 124 -1.73 -18.07 -1.56
C CYS A 124 -0.81 -18.83 -0.59
N VAL A 125 -1.11 -20.11 -0.32
CA VAL A 125 -0.30 -20.94 0.58
C VAL A 125 1.06 -21.19 -0.04
N GLN A 126 2.12 -21.00 0.75
CA GLN A 126 3.52 -21.12 0.34
C GLN A 126 3.79 -22.39 -0.45
N GLY A 127 4.49 -22.25 -1.60
CA GLY A 127 4.92 -23.37 -2.42
C GLY A 127 3.81 -24.04 -3.25
N THR A 128 2.59 -23.57 -3.17
CA THR A 128 1.50 -24.08 -4.02
C THR A 128 1.42 -23.34 -5.36
N PRO A 129 0.86 -23.97 -6.41
CA PRO A 129 0.58 -23.26 -7.67
C PRO A 129 -0.34 -22.04 -7.49
N ASP A 130 -1.23 -22.08 -6.52
CA ASP A 130 -2.15 -21.01 -6.17
C ASP A 130 -1.39 -19.72 -5.73
N ALA A 131 -0.28 -19.86 -5.00
CA ALA A 131 0.57 -18.76 -4.58
C ALA A 131 1.54 -18.27 -5.68
N ALA A 132 1.62 -18.91 -6.82
CA ALA A 132 2.48 -18.46 -7.91
C ALA A 132 1.95 -17.16 -8.52
N LEU A 133 2.86 -16.35 -9.07
CA LEU A 133 2.47 -15.21 -9.91
C LEU A 133 1.70 -15.72 -11.13
N ASP A 134 0.76 -14.91 -11.60
CA ASP A 134 0.01 -15.20 -12.81
C ASP A 134 0.96 -15.40 -14.00
N GLN A 135 0.74 -16.48 -14.75
CA GLN A 135 1.65 -16.87 -15.86
C GLN A 135 1.62 -15.88 -17.03
N ASP A 136 0.52 -15.12 -17.20
CA ASP A 136 0.36 -14.16 -18.26
C ASP A 136 0.90 -12.77 -17.87
N LEU A 137 1.35 -12.61 -16.61
CA LEU A 137 2.03 -11.40 -16.16
C LEU A 137 3.48 -11.38 -16.68
N HIS A 138 3.73 -10.54 -17.68
CA HIS A 138 5.01 -10.50 -18.36
C HIS A 138 5.81 -9.23 -18.00
N VAL A 139 6.63 -9.34 -16.95
CA VAL A 139 7.46 -8.24 -16.42
C VAL A 139 8.90 -8.72 -16.12
N PRO A 140 9.65 -9.17 -17.15
CA PRO A 140 10.98 -9.77 -16.97
C PRO A 140 12.00 -8.80 -16.34
N GLN A 141 11.76 -7.48 -16.41
CA GLN A 141 12.60 -6.45 -15.81
C GLN A 141 12.34 -6.25 -14.30
N ALA A 142 11.43 -6.99 -13.68
CA ALA A 142 11.19 -6.87 -12.24
C ALA A 142 12.45 -7.20 -11.44
N ALA A 143 12.90 -6.25 -10.62
CA ALA A 143 14.14 -6.35 -9.87
C ALA A 143 13.96 -6.97 -8.47
N LEU A 144 12.73 -7.00 -7.96
CA LEU A 144 12.40 -7.52 -6.64
C LEU A 144 11.03 -8.20 -6.66
N ILE A 145 10.95 -9.35 -6.03
CA ILE A 145 9.68 -9.99 -5.62
C ILE A 145 9.67 -10.01 -4.10
N LEU A 146 8.81 -9.20 -3.50
CA LEU A 146 8.64 -9.11 -2.07
C LEU A 146 7.54 -10.06 -1.61
N ARG A 147 7.86 -11.02 -0.79
CA ARG A 147 6.88 -11.89 -0.13
C ARG A 147 6.39 -11.27 1.16
N LYS A 148 5.09 -11.28 1.40
CA LYS A 148 4.44 -10.75 2.60
C LYS A 148 3.45 -11.76 3.18
N GLY A 149 3.03 -11.57 4.45
CA GLY A 149 2.08 -12.46 5.09
C GLY A 149 2.64 -13.86 5.39
N PHE A 150 3.95 -14.00 5.56
CA PHE A 150 4.60 -15.30 5.83
C PHE A 150 4.75 -15.60 7.33
N HIS A 151 4.53 -14.64 8.21
CA HIS A 151 4.49 -14.88 9.64
C HIS A 151 3.11 -15.41 10.03
N ARG A 152 3.07 -16.61 10.60
CA ARG A 152 1.83 -17.37 10.82
C ARG A 152 0.75 -16.61 11.58
N ASP A 153 1.15 -15.82 12.59
CA ASP A 153 0.25 -15.23 13.56
C ASP A 153 -0.12 -13.77 13.26
N VAL A 154 0.40 -13.21 12.18
CA VAL A 154 0.18 -11.80 11.78
C VAL A 154 -0.07 -11.73 10.27
N ASP A 155 -1.16 -11.08 9.87
CA ASP A 155 -1.45 -10.84 8.46
C ASP A 155 -0.65 -9.64 7.90
N SER A 156 -0.59 -9.53 6.58
CA SER A 156 0.15 -8.45 5.91
C SER A 156 -0.54 -8.02 4.62
N TYR A 157 -1.43 -7.04 4.73
CA TYR A 157 -2.01 -6.42 3.52
C TYR A 157 -1.00 -5.48 2.86
N SER A 158 -0.31 -4.66 3.65
CA SER A 158 0.64 -3.69 3.13
C SER A 158 1.95 -4.34 2.70
N ALA A 159 2.53 -3.85 1.61
CA ALA A 159 3.89 -4.19 1.20
C ALA A 159 4.96 -3.49 2.07
N PHE A 160 4.60 -2.59 2.99
CA PHE A 160 5.54 -1.84 3.83
C PHE A 160 5.69 -2.38 5.23
N GLU A 161 4.57 -2.78 5.86
CA GLU A 161 4.55 -3.31 7.22
C GLU A 161 3.40 -4.30 7.39
N GLU A 162 3.55 -5.23 8.32
CA GLU A 162 2.52 -6.21 8.66
C GLU A 162 1.35 -5.56 9.43
N ALA A 163 0.26 -6.28 9.60
CA ALA A 163 -0.95 -5.76 10.25
C ALA A 163 -0.76 -5.39 11.73
N ASP A 164 0.30 -5.87 12.36
CA ASP A 164 0.70 -5.49 13.72
C ASP A 164 1.24 -4.05 13.82
N ARG A 165 1.50 -3.39 12.70
CA ARG A 165 2.05 -2.02 12.62
C ARG A 165 3.42 -1.84 13.28
N LYS A 166 4.21 -2.91 13.36
CA LYS A 166 5.52 -2.97 14.03
C LYS A 166 6.56 -3.68 13.19
N THR A 167 6.15 -4.66 12.40
CA THR A 167 7.03 -5.52 11.61
C THR A 167 7.19 -4.97 10.20
N PRO A 168 8.32 -4.31 9.87
CA PRO A 168 8.55 -3.79 8.53
C PRO A 168 8.94 -4.92 7.58
N THR A 169 8.52 -4.82 6.32
CA THR A 169 8.93 -5.76 5.26
C THR A 169 10.33 -5.49 4.70
N GLY A 170 10.87 -4.30 4.94
CA GLY A 170 12.12 -3.82 4.34
C GLY A 170 11.95 -3.05 3.03
N LEU A 171 10.75 -3.00 2.45
CA LEU A 171 10.50 -2.32 1.16
C LEU A 171 10.89 -0.84 1.20
N ALA A 172 10.58 -0.13 2.28
CA ALA A 172 10.89 1.30 2.41
C ALA A 172 12.40 1.56 2.27
N GLY A 173 13.23 0.77 2.95
CA GLY A 173 14.70 0.85 2.85
C GLY A 173 15.18 0.59 1.43
N TYR A 174 14.70 -0.48 0.80
CA TYR A 174 15.03 -0.81 -0.59
C TYR A 174 14.71 0.35 -1.56
N LEU A 175 13.54 0.96 -1.43
CA LEU A 175 13.11 2.07 -2.28
C LEU A 175 13.96 3.33 -2.05
N HIS A 176 14.25 3.67 -0.78
CA HIS A 176 15.06 4.84 -0.44
C HIS A 176 16.50 4.71 -0.94
N GLU A 177 17.14 3.55 -0.79
CA GLU A 177 18.48 3.28 -1.27
C GLU A 177 18.61 3.41 -2.80
N ARG A 178 17.52 3.13 -3.53
CA ARG A 178 17.46 3.30 -4.99
C ARG A 178 17.05 4.71 -5.42
N GLY A 179 16.84 5.63 -4.49
CA GLY A 179 16.45 7.02 -4.79
C GLY A 179 15.01 7.14 -5.31
N ILE A 180 14.16 6.13 -5.11
CA ILE A 180 12.75 6.18 -5.50
C ILE A 180 12.02 7.22 -4.66
N ARG A 181 11.17 8.01 -5.31
CA ARG A 181 10.37 9.07 -4.70
C ARG A 181 8.89 8.99 -5.06
N ARG A 182 8.58 8.35 -6.18
CA ARG A 182 7.22 8.21 -6.71
C ARG A 182 6.88 6.75 -6.93
N LEU A 183 5.73 6.32 -6.42
CA LEU A 183 5.23 4.95 -6.56
C LEU A 183 3.94 4.96 -7.36
N PHE A 184 3.87 4.04 -8.31
CA PHE A 184 2.69 3.75 -9.09
C PHE A 184 2.23 2.34 -8.74
N LEU A 185 1.06 2.21 -8.16
CA LEU A 185 0.52 0.95 -7.66
C LEU A 185 -0.54 0.41 -8.61
N VAL A 186 -0.48 -0.88 -8.85
CA VAL A 186 -1.41 -1.68 -9.65
C VAL A 186 -1.63 -3.03 -8.99
N GLY A 187 -2.64 -3.78 -9.40
CA GLY A 187 -2.86 -5.16 -8.96
C GLY A 187 -4.05 -5.38 -8.04
N LEU A 188 -3.93 -6.31 -7.11
CA LEU A 188 -5.04 -6.92 -6.36
C LEU A 188 -4.77 -6.90 -4.84
N ALA A 189 -5.77 -6.80 -3.96
CA ALA A 189 -7.09 -6.24 -4.28
C ALA A 189 -7.10 -4.76 -3.91
N THR A 190 -7.85 -3.95 -4.67
CA THR A 190 -7.92 -2.48 -4.49
C THR A 190 -8.20 -2.09 -3.05
N ASP A 191 -9.16 -2.77 -2.41
CA ASP A 191 -9.69 -2.47 -1.08
C ASP A 191 -8.87 -3.03 0.09
N PHE A 192 -7.91 -3.89 -0.20
CA PHE A 192 -7.00 -4.49 0.78
C PHE A 192 -5.53 -4.19 0.46
N CYS A 193 -4.83 -5.09 -0.18
CA CYS A 193 -3.38 -4.98 -0.34
C CYS A 193 -2.95 -3.70 -1.07
N VAL A 194 -3.67 -3.27 -2.11
CA VAL A 194 -3.36 -2.03 -2.83
C VAL A 194 -3.58 -0.80 -1.94
N ALA A 195 -4.75 -0.71 -1.27
CA ALA A 195 -5.07 0.45 -0.45
C ALA A 195 -4.15 0.59 0.76
N TRP A 196 -3.88 -0.52 1.47
CA TRP A 196 -2.98 -0.51 2.62
C TRP A 196 -1.56 -0.13 2.21
N THR A 197 -1.06 -0.72 1.13
CA THR A 197 0.25 -0.36 0.57
C THR A 197 0.31 1.12 0.17
N ALA A 198 -0.74 1.64 -0.49
CA ALA A 198 -0.77 3.03 -0.93
C ALA A 198 -0.75 4.02 0.23
N VAL A 199 -1.52 3.74 1.30
CA VAL A 199 -1.56 4.58 2.50
C VAL A 199 -0.21 4.55 3.22
N ASP A 200 0.40 3.36 3.38
CA ASP A 200 1.68 3.24 4.07
C ASP A 200 2.83 3.81 3.24
N ALA A 201 2.77 3.72 1.91
CA ALA A 201 3.69 4.43 1.01
C ALA A 201 3.66 5.95 1.25
N ARG A 202 2.46 6.53 1.41
CA ARG A 202 2.31 7.97 1.74
C ARG A 202 2.90 8.31 3.11
N LYS A 203 2.67 7.47 4.13
CA LYS A 203 3.26 7.64 5.46
C LYS A 203 4.79 7.53 5.42
N ALA A 204 5.33 6.66 4.58
CA ALA A 204 6.77 6.52 4.37
C ALA A 204 7.40 7.65 3.50
N GLY A 205 6.61 8.65 3.08
CA GLY A 205 7.09 9.84 2.38
C GLY A 205 7.10 9.76 0.85
N PHE A 206 6.59 8.69 0.25
CA PHE A 206 6.51 8.56 -1.20
C PHE A 206 5.32 9.31 -1.80
N ALA A 207 5.51 10.01 -2.91
CA ALA A 207 4.39 10.44 -3.76
C ALA A 207 3.77 9.19 -4.41
N THR A 208 2.47 8.95 -4.15
CA THR A 208 1.85 7.67 -4.46
C THR A 208 0.66 7.85 -5.39
N TYR A 209 0.66 7.09 -6.47
CA TYR A 209 -0.37 7.03 -7.48
C TYR A 209 -0.93 5.62 -7.51
N VAL A 210 -2.25 5.48 -7.60
CA VAL A 210 -2.90 4.19 -7.88
C VAL A 210 -3.56 4.28 -9.25
N ILE A 211 -3.18 3.34 -10.13
CA ILE A 211 -3.69 3.25 -11.50
C ILE A 211 -4.94 2.40 -11.47
N GLU A 212 -6.10 3.06 -11.47
CA GLU A 212 -7.38 2.44 -11.19
C GLU A 212 -7.77 1.34 -12.16
N ASP A 213 -7.61 1.58 -13.48
CA ASP A 213 -7.95 0.59 -14.51
C ASP A 213 -7.04 -0.64 -14.53
N ALA A 214 -5.92 -0.58 -13.79
CA ALA A 214 -5.01 -1.69 -13.53
C ALA A 214 -5.19 -2.31 -12.12
N CYS A 215 -6.33 -2.05 -11.45
CA CYS A 215 -6.67 -2.62 -10.16
C CYS A 215 -8.08 -3.22 -10.18
N ARG A 216 -8.31 -4.26 -9.35
CA ARG A 216 -9.65 -4.80 -9.06
C ARG A 216 -9.78 -5.06 -7.57
N GLY A 217 -11.00 -4.95 -7.04
CA GLY A 217 -11.29 -5.13 -5.62
C GLY A 217 -12.21 -6.31 -5.35
N ILE A 218 -12.19 -6.79 -4.11
CA ILE A 218 -13.08 -7.85 -3.62
C ILE A 218 -14.50 -7.29 -3.39
N ASP A 219 -14.56 -6.05 -2.92
CA ASP A 219 -15.79 -5.25 -2.67
C ASP A 219 -16.77 -5.87 -1.67
N ILE A 220 -16.27 -6.20 -0.49
CA ILE A 220 -17.12 -6.63 0.63
C ILE A 220 -17.86 -5.39 1.19
N ASP A 221 -19.17 -5.37 1.08
CA ASP A 221 -20.03 -4.32 1.65
C ASP A 221 -19.59 -2.88 1.29
N GLY A 222 -19.12 -2.66 0.08
CA GLY A 222 -18.67 -1.35 -0.39
C GLY A 222 -17.25 -0.97 0.05
N SER A 223 -16.42 -1.97 0.39
CA SER A 223 -15.04 -1.78 0.82
C SER A 223 -14.17 -1.06 -0.22
N VAL A 224 -14.40 -1.26 -1.53
CA VAL A 224 -13.68 -0.54 -2.59
C VAL A 224 -13.93 0.97 -2.51
N ALA A 225 -15.19 1.38 -2.33
CA ALA A 225 -15.50 2.80 -2.20
C ALA A 225 -14.91 3.40 -0.90
N ALA A 226 -14.90 2.63 0.20
CA ALA A 226 -14.28 3.03 1.46
C ALA A 226 -12.75 3.17 1.32
N ALA A 227 -12.10 2.22 0.66
CA ALA A 227 -10.67 2.23 0.41
C ALA A 227 -10.24 3.44 -0.43
N TRP A 228 -10.98 3.78 -1.49
CA TRP A 228 -10.72 4.98 -2.27
C TRP A 228 -10.83 6.25 -1.45
N ARG A 229 -11.86 6.38 -0.60
CA ARG A 229 -11.96 7.53 0.30
C ARG A 229 -10.74 7.63 1.22
N THR A 230 -10.32 6.53 1.81
CA THR A 230 -9.15 6.48 2.70
C THR A 230 -7.87 6.85 1.96
N MET A 231 -7.62 6.28 0.80
CA MET A 231 -6.44 6.60 -0.02
C MET A 231 -6.37 8.08 -0.37
N LEU A 232 -7.48 8.67 -0.84
CA LEU A 232 -7.55 10.09 -1.19
C LEU A 232 -7.32 11.00 0.02
N GLN A 233 -7.86 10.66 1.20
CA GLN A 233 -7.62 11.39 2.45
C GLN A 233 -6.14 11.40 2.87
N HIS A 234 -5.39 10.34 2.51
CA HIS A 234 -3.95 10.27 2.76
C HIS A 234 -3.10 10.85 1.63
N GLY A 235 -3.73 11.50 0.65
CA GLY A 235 -3.03 12.17 -0.46
C GLY A 235 -2.51 11.23 -1.54
N VAL A 236 -3.09 10.03 -1.66
CA VAL A 236 -2.89 9.15 -2.81
C VAL A 236 -3.60 9.75 -4.02
N VAL A 237 -2.96 9.73 -5.17
CA VAL A 237 -3.53 10.25 -6.42
C VAL A 237 -4.13 9.10 -7.22
N ARG A 238 -5.42 9.18 -7.54
CA ARG A 238 -6.12 8.23 -8.41
C ARG A 238 -5.93 8.64 -9.85
N ILE A 239 -5.41 7.74 -10.69
CA ILE A 239 -5.19 7.97 -12.12
C ILE A 239 -5.68 6.79 -12.95
N GLN A 240 -5.77 6.99 -14.27
CA GLN A 240 -5.95 5.94 -15.25
C GLN A 240 -4.61 5.66 -15.94
N SER A 241 -4.42 4.47 -16.52
CA SER A 241 -3.20 4.13 -17.26
C SER A 241 -2.95 5.07 -18.45
N THR A 242 -4.01 5.66 -19.02
CA THR A 242 -3.93 6.67 -20.09
C THR A 242 -3.31 7.99 -19.65
N ALA A 243 -3.18 8.25 -18.36
CA ALA A 243 -2.46 9.41 -17.83
C ALA A 243 -0.93 9.27 -17.93
N LEU A 244 -0.42 8.07 -18.21
CA LEU A 244 1.00 7.83 -18.39
C LEU A 244 1.43 8.16 -19.82
N ASP A 245 2.63 8.74 -19.93
CA ASP A 245 3.37 8.83 -21.18
C ASP A 245 4.24 7.56 -21.30
N LEU A 246 3.88 6.72 -22.25
CA LEU A 246 4.53 5.42 -22.48
C LEU A 246 5.55 5.46 -23.61
N ALA A 247 5.82 6.67 -24.14
CA ALA A 247 6.78 6.89 -25.25
C ALA A 247 8.22 7.03 -24.74
#